data_472728471c8454f51e2c29eebc556101
#
_entry.id   472728471c8454f51e2c29eebc556101
#
_cell.length_a   1.000
_cell.length_b   1.000
_cell.length_c   1.000
_cell.angle_alpha   90.00
_cell.angle_beta   90.00
_cell.angle_gamma   90.00
#
_symmetry.space_group_name_H-M   'P 1'
#
loop_
_entity.id
_entity.type
_entity.pdbx_description
1 polymer ?
#
loop_
_entity_poly.entity_id
_entity_poly.type
_entity_poly.pdbx_seq_one_letter_code
_entity_poly.pdbx_strand_id
1 'polypeptide(L)'
;MALGEFELIDRYFRDCGAARADVVLGVGDDGALLRPPPGTDLVAVSDTLVEGVHFPVGSPAGSVGHRALAVNLSDIAAMGATPRWALLSLTLPQVEEAWVADFARGFGALARAHGVALVGGDTTRGPLTLGVQVLGTVPAGEGLRRSGGRPGDALFVTGTPGDAAAGLALLME
;
A
#
# COMPACT_ATOMS: atom_id res chain seq x y z
N MET A 1 8.91 7.29 -27.47
CA MET A 1 7.79 8.16 -27.06
C MET A 1 7.52 7.85 -25.61
N ALA A 2 7.29 8.87 -24.77
CA ALA A 2 6.89 8.62 -23.38
C ALA A 2 5.53 7.92 -23.36
N LEU A 3 5.35 6.94 -22.48
CA LEU A 3 4.08 6.25 -22.28
C LEU A 3 2.99 7.25 -21.86
N GLY A 4 1.82 7.13 -22.45
CA GLY A 4 0.63 7.81 -21.94
C GLY A 4 0.19 7.21 -20.61
N GLU A 5 -0.65 7.95 -19.86
CA GLU A 5 -1.15 7.52 -18.54
C GLU A 5 -1.82 6.15 -18.60
N PHE A 6 -2.75 5.94 -19.53
CA PHE A 6 -3.46 4.67 -19.68
C PHE A 6 -2.54 3.50 -20.05
N GLU A 7 -1.54 3.74 -20.91
CA GLU A 7 -0.54 2.71 -21.25
C GLU A 7 0.34 2.35 -20.05
N LEU A 8 0.69 3.32 -19.20
CA LEU A 8 1.44 3.10 -17.97
C LEU A 8 0.62 2.27 -16.97
N ILE A 9 -0.64 2.64 -16.76
CA ILE A 9 -1.55 1.92 -15.86
C ILE A 9 -1.75 0.48 -16.36
N ASP A 10 -2.02 0.29 -17.63
CA ASP A 10 -2.24 -1.03 -18.20
C ASP A 10 -1.01 -1.93 -18.09
N ARG A 11 0.16 -1.39 -18.36
CA ARG A 11 1.42 -2.14 -18.37
C ARG A 11 1.91 -2.55 -16.98
N TYR A 12 1.80 -1.68 -15.98
CA TYR A 12 2.45 -1.87 -14.69
C TYR A 12 1.50 -2.12 -13.52
N PHE A 13 0.25 -1.72 -13.63
CA PHE A 13 -0.68 -1.73 -12.51
C PHE A 13 -1.93 -2.60 -12.71
N ARG A 14 -2.30 -2.96 -13.91
CA ARG A 14 -3.50 -3.80 -14.18
C ARG A 14 -3.49 -5.11 -13.40
N ASP A 15 -2.36 -5.82 -13.39
CA ASP A 15 -2.19 -7.11 -12.71
C ASP A 15 -1.25 -7.00 -11.49
N CYS A 16 -1.17 -5.81 -10.89
CA CYS A 16 -0.32 -5.57 -9.75
C CYS A 16 -0.98 -6.09 -8.46
N GLY A 17 -0.34 -7.04 -7.81
CA GLY A 17 -0.83 -7.65 -6.57
C GLY A 17 -1.42 -9.04 -6.76
N ALA A 18 -2.31 -9.43 -5.85
CA ALA A 18 -2.95 -10.75 -5.85
C ALA A 18 -4.22 -10.75 -6.72
N ALA A 19 -4.45 -11.84 -7.46
CA ALA A 19 -5.73 -12.09 -8.08
C ALA A 19 -6.75 -12.51 -7.02
N ARG A 20 -7.96 -11.92 -7.04
CA ARG A 20 -8.99 -12.17 -6.02
C ARG A 20 -10.37 -12.32 -6.65
N ALA A 21 -11.11 -13.33 -6.18
CA ALA A 21 -12.48 -13.59 -6.65
C ALA A 21 -13.52 -12.56 -6.14
N ASP A 22 -13.18 -11.78 -5.11
CA ASP A 22 -14.01 -10.72 -4.55
C ASP A 22 -13.81 -9.35 -5.23
N VAL A 23 -12.93 -9.27 -6.24
CA VAL A 23 -12.84 -8.15 -7.17
C VAL A 23 -13.72 -8.46 -8.39
N VAL A 24 -14.87 -7.79 -8.47
CA VAL A 24 -15.82 -7.93 -9.59
C VAL A 24 -15.37 -7.11 -10.78
N LEU A 25 -14.85 -5.91 -10.52
CA LEU A 25 -14.24 -4.99 -11.46
C LEU A 25 -13.04 -4.33 -10.78
N GLY A 26 -11.89 -4.35 -11.42
CA GLY A 26 -10.63 -3.75 -10.93
C GLY A 26 -10.14 -2.62 -11.80
N VAL A 27 -8.80 -2.54 -11.96
CA VAL A 27 -8.14 -1.50 -12.76
C VAL A 27 -8.63 -1.49 -14.21
N GLY A 28 -8.98 -0.30 -14.73
CA GLY A 28 -9.36 -0.09 -16.14
C GLY A 28 -10.75 0.48 -16.37
N ASP A 29 -11.45 0.85 -15.30
CA ASP A 29 -12.72 1.57 -15.33
C ASP A 29 -12.67 2.76 -14.35
N ASP A 30 -13.70 3.60 -14.29
CA ASP A 30 -13.78 4.77 -13.41
C ASP A 30 -13.77 4.42 -11.92
N GLY A 31 -13.99 3.16 -11.57
CA GLY A 31 -13.94 2.67 -10.20
C GLY A 31 -13.91 1.15 -10.10
N ALA A 32 -13.61 0.63 -8.93
CA ALA A 32 -13.61 -0.80 -8.64
C ALA A 32 -14.95 -1.25 -8.05
N LEU A 33 -15.41 -2.45 -8.46
CA LEU A 33 -16.53 -3.14 -7.83
C LEU A 33 -16.00 -4.29 -6.98
N LEU A 34 -16.21 -4.18 -5.68
CA LEU A 34 -15.69 -5.10 -4.67
C LEU A 34 -16.84 -5.81 -3.95
N ARG A 35 -16.63 -7.07 -3.62
CA ARG A 35 -17.63 -7.87 -2.89
C ARG A 35 -17.06 -8.34 -1.56
N PRO A 36 -17.23 -7.56 -0.47
CA PRO A 36 -16.77 -7.97 0.85
C PRO A 36 -17.50 -9.24 1.31
N PRO A 37 -16.85 -10.12 2.11
CA PRO A 37 -17.51 -11.28 2.69
C PRO A 37 -18.67 -10.87 3.57
N PRO A 38 -19.78 -11.62 3.56
CA PRO A 38 -20.89 -11.39 4.50
C PRO A 38 -20.43 -11.48 5.96
N GLY A 39 -21.04 -10.67 6.84
CA GLY A 39 -20.74 -10.70 8.27
C GLY A 39 -19.39 -10.09 8.65
N THR A 40 -18.84 -9.21 7.80
CA THR A 40 -17.60 -8.49 8.10
C THR A 40 -17.82 -6.98 8.09
N ASP A 41 -17.03 -6.28 8.92
CA ASP A 41 -16.83 -4.84 8.83
C ASP A 41 -15.67 -4.53 7.90
N LEU A 42 -15.77 -3.42 7.15
CA LEU A 42 -14.65 -2.89 6.36
C LEU A 42 -13.75 -2.02 7.24
N VAL A 43 -12.46 -2.27 7.18
CA VAL A 43 -11.41 -1.42 7.75
C VAL A 43 -10.74 -0.69 6.60
N ALA A 44 -10.73 0.63 6.64
CA ALA A 44 -10.09 1.48 5.65
C ALA A 44 -8.97 2.29 6.31
N VAL A 45 -7.79 2.22 5.73
CA VAL A 45 -6.61 2.98 6.16
C VAL A 45 -6.02 3.75 4.98
N SER A 46 -5.28 4.82 5.25
CA SER A 46 -4.66 5.63 4.21
C SER A 46 -3.39 6.30 4.72
N ASP A 47 -2.30 6.11 4.00
CA ASP A 47 -1.04 6.79 4.23
C ASP A 47 -0.54 7.50 2.98
N THR A 48 0.15 8.64 3.20
CA THR A 48 0.81 9.40 2.15
C THR A 48 2.31 9.46 2.42
N LEU A 49 3.11 9.09 1.42
CA LEU A 49 4.57 9.21 1.45
C LEU A 49 5.02 10.29 0.47
N VAL A 50 5.88 11.19 0.93
CA VAL A 50 6.46 12.28 0.13
C VAL A 50 7.99 12.13 0.14
N GLU A 51 8.61 12.17 -1.05
CA GLU A 51 10.07 12.14 -1.17
C GLU A 51 10.73 13.30 -0.42
N GLY A 52 11.86 13.03 0.23
CA GLY A 52 12.56 13.99 1.07
C GLY A 52 11.95 14.24 2.45
N VAL A 53 10.73 13.72 2.70
CA VAL A 53 10.03 13.80 3.99
C VAL A 53 9.93 12.43 4.65
N HIS A 54 9.37 11.45 3.93
CA HIS A 54 9.09 10.12 4.45
C HIS A 54 10.10 9.07 4.00
N PHE A 55 10.86 9.37 2.96
CA PHE A 55 11.99 8.57 2.46
C PHE A 55 13.01 9.50 1.77
N PRO A 56 14.32 9.12 1.77
CA PRO A 56 15.37 9.94 1.15
C PRO A 56 15.16 10.13 -0.35
N VAL A 57 15.59 11.27 -0.86
CA VAL A 57 15.66 11.54 -2.30
C VAL A 57 16.53 10.48 -2.97
N GLY A 58 16.10 9.95 -4.11
CA GLY A 58 16.82 8.93 -4.85
C GLY A 58 16.76 7.53 -4.26
N SER A 59 15.84 7.27 -3.31
CA SER A 59 15.60 5.92 -2.79
C SER A 59 15.25 4.94 -3.91
N PRO A 60 15.73 3.66 -3.86
CA PRO A 60 15.39 2.65 -4.85
C PRO A 60 13.88 2.48 -4.99
N ALA A 61 13.36 2.56 -6.22
CA ALA A 61 11.93 2.57 -6.50
C ALA A 61 11.20 1.32 -5.96
N GLY A 62 11.81 0.13 -6.05
CA GLY A 62 11.26 -1.09 -5.48
C GLY A 62 11.09 -1.04 -3.97
N SER A 63 12.04 -0.41 -3.25
CA SER A 63 11.94 -0.20 -1.80
C SER A 63 10.85 0.80 -1.46
N VAL A 64 10.70 1.85 -2.26
CA VAL A 64 9.62 2.84 -2.11
C VAL A 64 8.25 2.18 -2.32
N GLY A 65 8.10 1.35 -3.36
CA GLY A 65 6.87 0.60 -3.63
C GLY A 65 6.51 -0.37 -2.50
N HIS A 66 7.50 -1.11 -1.99
CA HIS A 66 7.32 -1.97 -0.82
C HIS A 66 6.84 -1.16 0.39
N ARG A 67 7.54 -0.08 0.73
CA ARG A 67 7.21 0.76 1.89
C ARG A 67 5.84 1.39 1.79
N ALA A 68 5.43 1.86 0.61
CA ALA A 68 4.14 2.50 0.40
C ALA A 68 2.96 1.60 0.78
N LEU A 69 3.07 0.30 0.50
CA LEU A 69 2.06 -0.68 0.92
C LEU A 69 2.27 -1.12 2.38
N ALA A 70 3.53 -1.32 2.82
CA ALA A 70 3.84 -1.88 4.13
C ALA A 70 3.30 -1.04 5.30
N VAL A 71 3.37 0.29 5.22
CA VAL A 71 2.85 1.18 6.27
C VAL A 71 1.35 1.01 6.47
N ASN A 72 0.60 0.91 5.38
CA ASN A 72 -0.85 0.66 5.41
C ASN A 72 -1.19 -0.76 5.91
N LEU A 73 -0.39 -1.78 5.54
CA LEU A 73 -0.57 -3.13 6.06
C LEU A 73 -0.35 -3.20 7.57
N SER A 74 0.56 -2.37 8.10
CA SER A 74 0.77 -2.22 9.54
C SER A 74 -0.50 -1.71 10.24
N ASP A 75 -1.17 -0.71 9.67
CA ASP A 75 -2.41 -0.17 10.23
C ASP A 75 -3.58 -1.16 10.13
N ILE A 76 -3.70 -1.88 9.03
CA ILE A 76 -4.67 -2.99 8.88
C ILE A 76 -4.44 -4.05 9.96
N ALA A 77 -3.18 -4.42 10.21
CA ALA A 77 -2.83 -5.38 11.25
C ALA A 77 -3.15 -4.84 12.66
N ALA A 78 -2.89 -3.56 12.93
CA ALA A 78 -3.22 -2.91 14.20
C ALA A 78 -4.74 -2.90 14.49
N MET A 79 -5.57 -2.92 13.44
CA MET A 79 -7.02 -3.04 13.56
C MET A 79 -7.52 -4.50 13.65
N GLY A 80 -6.61 -5.50 13.62
CA GLY A 80 -6.95 -6.92 13.60
C GLY A 80 -7.60 -7.39 12.30
N ALA A 81 -7.47 -6.61 11.23
CA ALA A 81 -8.12 -6.88 9.96
C ALA A 81 -7.25 -7.70 9.00
N THR A 82 -7.90 -8.39 8.07
CA THR A 82 -7.25 -9.04 6.94
C THR A 82 -7.26 -8.09 5.75
N PRO A 83 -6.08 -7.70 5.21
CA PRO A 83 -6.01 -6.82 4.05
C PRO A 83 -6.59 -7.51 2.79
N ARG A 84 -7.21 -6.73 1.90
CA ARG A 84 -7.84 -7.29 0.70
C ARG A 84 -7.56 -6.48 -0.56
N TRP A 85 -7.80 -5.18 -0.53
CA TRP A 85 -7.75 -4.33 -1.72
C TRP A 85 -6.94 -3.07 -1.43
N ALA A 86 -6.25 -2.58 -2.44
CA ALA A 86 -5.51 -1.34 -2.38
C ALA A 86 -5.90 -0.40 -3.53
N LEU A 87 -5.86 0.90 -3.25
CA LEU A 87 -5.86 1.98 -4.23
C LEU A 87 -4.52 2.71 -4.14
N LEU A 88 -3.97 3.11 -5.27
CA LEU A 88 -2.69 3.82 -5.37
C LEU A 88 -2.87 5.15 -6.10
N SER A 89 -2.65 6.25 -5.41
CA SER A 89 -2.49 7.58 -6.02
C SER A 89 -1.00 7.87 -6.17
N LEU A 90 -0.52 7.91 -7.40
CA LEU A 90 0.89 8.06 -7.75
C LEU A 90 1.13 9.40 -8.44
N THR A 91 1.83 10.32 -7.77
CA THR A 91 2.26 11.58 -8.35
C THR A 91 3.74 11.49 -8.72
N LEU A 92 4.07 11.74 -9.98
CA LEU A 92 5.44 11.64 -10.53
C LEU A 92 5.89 12.98 -11.11
N PRO A 93 7.15 13.41 -10.89
CA PRO A 93 7.69 14.61 -11.55
C PRO A 93 7.82 14.39 -13.06
N GLN A 94 8.18 13.19 -13.47
CA GLN A 94 8.25 12.70 -14.84
C GLN A 94 8.07 11.18 -14.87
N VAL A 95 7.61 10.66 -16.00
CA VAL A 95 7.48 9.22 -16.19
C VAL A 95 8.83 8.64 -16.61
N GLU A 96 9.48 7.94 -15.69
CA GLU A 96 10.65 7.11 -15.95
C GLU A 96 10.24 5.65 -15.91
N GLU A 97 10.17 5.01 -17.06
CA GLU A 97 9.62 3.66 -17.20
C GLU A 97 10.34 2.64 -16.30
N ALA A 98 11.68 2.73 -16.19
CA ALA A 98 12.46 1.85 -15.32
C ALA A 98 12.10 2.03 -13.83
N TRP A 99 11.89 3.28 -13.40
CA TRP A 99 11.47 3.59 -12.04
C TRP A 99 10.09 3.02 -11.73
N VAL A 100 9.12 3.23 -12.64
CA VAL A 100 7.75 2.73 -12.46
C VAL A 100 7.71 1.20 -12.44
N ALA A 101 8.48 0.55 -13.32
CA ALA A 101 8.58 -0.92 -13.35
C ALA A 101 9.14 -1.48 -12.02
N ASP A 102 10.19 -0.87 -11.49
CA ASP A 102 10.79 -1.30 -10.22
C ASP A 102 9.85 -1.03 -9.03
N PHE A 103 9.21 0.13 -9.00
CA PHE A 103 8.18 0.46 -8.01
C PHE A 103 7.03 -0.55 -8.02
N ALA A 104 6.43 -0.82 -9.18
CA ALA A 104 5.34 -1.77 -9.33
C ALA A 104 5.76 -3.20 -8.93
N ARG A 105 7.02 -3.57 -9.21
CA ARG A 105 7.58 -4.85 -8.78
C ARG A 105 7.64 -4.96 -7.26
N GLY A 106 8.16 -3.95 -6.57
CA GLY A 106 8.27 -3.92 -5.10
C GLY A 106 6.90 -3.91 -4.41
N PHE A 107 6.00 -3.05 -4.87
CA PHE A 107 4.62 -2.97 -4.40
C PHE A 107 3.87 -4.29 -4.63
N GLY A 108 3.89 -4.81 -5.86
CA GLY A 108 3.18 -6.02 -6.25
C GLY A 108 3.70 -7.28 -5.57
N ALA A 109 5.01 -7.37 -5.28
CA ALA A 109 5.58 -8.49 -4.54
C ALA A 109 5.00 -8.56 -3.12
N LEU A 110 4.95 -7.43 -2.40
CA LEU A 110 4.36 -7.36 -1.07
C LEU A 110 2.84 -7.59 -1.11
N ALA A 111 2.15 -7.00 -2.09
CA ALA A 111 0.72 -7.18 -2.28
C ALA A 111 0.35 -8.66 -2.48
N ARG A 112 1.10 -9.38 -3.32
CA ARG A 112 0.91 -10.83 -3.51
C ARG A 112 1.17 -11.63 -2.23
N ALA A 113 2.24 -11.30 -1.50
CA ALA A 113 2.58 -11.99 -0.25
C ALA A 113 1.48 -11.89 0.81
N HIS A 114 0.72 -10.79 0.81
CA HIS A 114 -0.38 -10.54 1.75
C HIS A 114 -1.78 -10.71 1.14
N GLY A 115 -1.89 -11.23 -0.09
CA GLY A 115 -3.17 -11.46 -0.75
C GLY A 115 -3.95 -10.19 -1.07
N VAL A 116 -3.26 -9.06 -1.29
CA VAL A 116 -3.86 -7.76 -1.63
C VAL A 116 -3.93 -7.60 -3.14
N ALA A 117 -5.09 -7.20 -3.66
CA ALA A 117 -5.24 -6.77 -5.05
C ALA A 117 -5.13 -5.25 -5.14
N LEU A 118 -4.34 -4.72 -6.08
CA LEU A 118 -4.46 -3.34 -6.51
C LEU A 118 -5.69 -3.24 -7.42
N VAL A 119 -6.65 -2.39 -7.05
CA VAL A 119 -7.96 -2.36 -7.73
C VAL A 119 -8.24 -1.04 -8.43
N GLY A 120 -7.39 -0.05 -8.26
CA GLY A 120 -7.52 1.26 -8.89
C GLY A 120 -6.59 2.29 -8.27
N GLY A 121 -6.84 3.54 -8.58
CA GLY A 121 -6.07 4.68 -8.09
C GLY A 121 -6.04 5.81 -9.08
N ASP A 122 -5.01 6.63 -9.02
CA ASP A 122 -4.80 7.78 -9.87
C ASP A 122 -3.31 7.94 -10.20
N THR A 123 -3.00 8.47 -11.37
CA THR A 123 -1.62 8.80 -11.75
C THR A 123 -1.58 10.22 -12.28
N THR A 124 -0.80 11.08 -11.63
CA THR A 124 -0.74 12.49 -11.98
C THR A 124 0.70 13.02 -11.98
N ARG A 125 0.89 14.25 -12.45
CA ARG A 125 2.20 14.90 -12.51
C ARG A 125 2.38 15.89 -11.37
N GLY A 126 3.51 15.79 -10.67
CA GLY A 126 3.89 16.69 -9.57
C GLY A 126 5.11 16.17 -8.80
N PRO A 127 5.42 16.74 -7.65
CA PRO A 127 6.46 16.19 -6.76
C PRO A 127 6.18 14.74 -6.41
N LEU A 128 7.23 13.89 -6.33
CA LEU A 128 7.05 12.46 -6.06
C LEU A 128 6.31 12.25 -4.74
N THR A 129 5.09 11.79 -4.88
CA THR A 129 4.16 11.57 -3.76
C THR A 129 3.33 10.31 -4.03
N LEU A 130 3.13 9.53 -3.01
CA LEU A 130 2.47 8.23 -3.04
C LEU A 130 1.37 8.24 -2.00
N GLY A 131 0.11 8.17 -2.42
CA GLY A 131 -1.03 7.94 -1.54
C GLY A 131 -1.49 6.50 -1.71
N VAL A 132 -1.51 5.72 -0.65
CA VAL A 132 -2.05 4.36 -0.69
C VAL A 132 -3.21 4.25 0.29
N GLN A 133 -4.32 3.73 -0.18
CA GLN A 133 -5.43 3.32 0.67
C GLN A 133 -5.51 1.80 0.64
N VAL A 134 -5.66 1.19 1.81
CA VAL A 134 -5.92 -0.25 1.92
C VAL A 134 -7.25 -0.50 2.59
N LEU A 135 -8.02 -1.35 1.97
CA LEU A 135 -9.28 -1.86 2.51
C LEU A 135 -9.08 -3.29 2.98
N GLY A 136 -9.43 -3.55 4.21
CA GLY A 136 -9.40 -4.87 4.82
C GLY A 136 -10.76 -5.26 5.39
N THR A 137 -10.89 -6.46 5.91
CA THR A 137 -12.10 -6.95 6.58
C THR A 137 -11.77 -7.58 7.90
N VAL A 138 -12.68 -7.43 8.86
CA VAL A 138 -12.66 -8.07 10.17
C VAL A 138 -14.07 -8.62 10.45
N PRO A 139 -14.26 -9.69 11.23
CA PRO A 139 -15.60 -10.10 11.63
C PRO A 139 -16.35 -8.93 12.25
N ALA A 140 -17.66 -8.84 11.96
CA ALA A 140 -18.46 -7.69 12.37
C ALA A 140 -18.41 -7.47 13.89
N GLY A 141 -18.03 -6.26 14.31
CA GLY A 141 -17.87 -5.88 15.70
C GLY A 141 -16.55 -6.27 16.38
N GLU A 142 -15.62 -6.95 15.68
CA GLU A 142 -14.37 -7.45 16.26
C GLU A 142 -13.14 -6.56 15.95
N GLY A 143 -13.34 -5.41 15.33
CA GLY A 143 -12.25 -4.47 15.03
C GLY A 143 -11.52 -3.99 16.28
N LEU A 144 -10.18 -4.16 16.31
CA LEU A 144 -9.35 -3.70 17.42
C LEU A 144 -9.29 -2.18 17.45
N ARG A 145 -9.28 -1.61 18.66
CA ARG A 145 -9.26 -0.14 18.86
C ARG A 145 -8.16 0.26 19.83
N ARG A 146 -7.58 1.45 19.64
CA ARG A 146 -6.60 2.04 20.56
C ARG A 146 -7.14 2.14 22.00
N SER A 147 -8.43 2.41 22.15
CA SER A 147 -9.12 2.48 23.45
C SER A 147 -9.43 1.12 24.09
N GLY A 148 -9.06 0.01 23.43
CA GLY A 148 -9.35 -1.34 23.94
C GLY A 148 -8.38 -1.81 25.03
N GLY A 149 -7.18 -1.24 25.10
CA GLY A 149 -6.15 -1.62 26.08
C GLY A 149 -6.54 -1.38 27.52
N ARG A 150 -6.16 -2.29 28.43
CA ARG A 150 -6.49 -2.24 29.86
C ARG A 150 -5.22 -2.39 30.71
N PRO A 151 -5.21 -1.86 31.94
CA PRO A 151 -4.16 -2.14 32.90
C PRO A 151 -4.04 -3.66 33.13
N GLY A 152 -2.82 -4.18 32.99
CA GLY A 152 -2.52 -5.61 33.13
C GLY A 152 -2.40 -6.35 31.80
N ASP A 153 -2.73 -5.74 30.66
CA ASP A 153 -2.50 -6.32 29.35
C ASP A 153 -1.00 -6.47 29.07
N ALA A 154 -0.62 -7.58 28.43
CA ALA A 154 0.75 -7.80 28.00
C ALA A 154 1.03 -6.98 26.72
N LEU A 155 2.19 -6.31 26.70
CA LEU A 155 2.65 -5.55 25.55
C LEU A 155 3.59 -6.39 24.69
N PHE A 156 3.29 -6.52 23.42
CA PHE A 156 4.11 -7.21 22.45
C PHE A 156 4.54 -6.27 21.32
N VAL A 157 5.73 -6.48 20.78
CA VAL A 157 6.23 -5.78 19.59
C VAL A 157 6.84 -6.83 18.66
N THR A 158 6.63 -6.66 17.36
CA THR A 158 7.27 -7.48 16.33
C THR A 158 8.62 -6.89 15.94
N GLY A 159 9.59 -7.76 15.63
CA GLY A 159 10.94 -7.34 15.24
C GLY A 159 11.74 -6.76 16.40
N THR A 160 12.78 -5.99 16.07
CA THR A 160 13.66 -5.32 17.02
C THR A 160 13.44 -3.81 16.96
N PRO A 161 12.90 -3.20 18.05
CA PRO A 161 12.73 -1.75 18.10
C PRO A 161 14.07 -1.03 17.90
N GLY A 162 14.08 -0.06 16.96
CA GLY A 162 15.26 0.74 16.65
C GLY A 162 16.02 0.34 15.37
N ASP A 163 15.88 -0.87 14.86
CA ASP A 163 16.59 -1.33 13.65
C ASP A 163 16.34 -0.44 12.43
N ALA A 164 15.10 0.00 12.21
CA ALA A 164 14.76 0.87 11.11
C ALA A 164 15.42 2.26 11.22
N ALA A 165 15.50 2.81 12.45
CA ALA A 165 16.15 4.09 12.70
C ALA A 165 17.67 3.98 12.53
N ALA A 166 18.29 2.89 13.03
CA ALA A 166 19.71 2.62 12.85
C ALA A 166 20.07 2.43 11.37
N GLY A 167 19.24 1.66 10.62
CA GLY A 167 19.42 1.48 9.19
C GLY A 167 19.31 2.79 8.40
N LEU A 168 18.37 3.68 8.75
CA LEU A 168 18.26 5.01 8.14
C LEU A 168 19.51 5.86 8.41
N ALA A 169 20.00 5.86 9.66
CA ALA A 169 21.21 6.62 10.02
C ALA A 169 22.41 6.20 9.16
N LEU A 170 22.62 4.87 8.98
CA LEU A 170 23.69 4.33 8.13
C LEU A 170 23.53 4.66 6.63
N LEU A 171 22.31 4.89 6.16
CA LEU A 171 22.07 5.28 4.76
C LEU A 171 22.30 6.76 4.52
N MET A 172 22.35 7.58 5.57
CA MET A 172 22.53 9.04 5.48
C MET A 172 23.97 9.50 5.78
N GLU A 173 24.88 8.60 6.16
CA GLU A 173 26.32 8.80 6.25
C GLU A 173 26.99 8.74 4.86
#